data_b1302d4b60fe632278e6803440750b18
#
_entry.id   b1302d4b60fe632278e6803440750b18
#
_cell.length_a   1.000
_cell.length_b   1.000
_cell.length_c   1.000
_cell.angle_alpha   90.00
_cell.angle_beta   90.00
_cell.angle_gamma   90.00
#
_symmetry.space_group_name_H-M   'P 1'
#
loop_
_entity.id
_entity.type
_entity.pdbx_description
1 polymer ?
#
loop_
_entity_poly.entity_id
_entity_poly.type
_entity_poly.pdbx_seq_one_letter_code
_entity_poly.pdbx_strand_id
1 'polypeptide(L)'
;MLKIMYDKYKTITLSGLAEQLHYTVPYCSKYLKNVFGCTFSAMIQKIRFQNAECLLRNSDMTVSEVGKEIGYENTENFFRAFKKHYHMTPSQYRAAIQEETNMQTVCGDRDVIKR
;
A
#
# COMPACT_ATOMS: atom_id res chain seq x y z
N MET A 1 -9.85 -4.22 -13.63
CA MET A 1 -8.69 -4.90 -13.03
C MET A 1 -8.18 -4.17 -11.80
N LEU A 2 -7.95 -2.89 -11.89
CA LEU A 2 -7.43 -2.14 -10.78
C LEU A 2 -8.38 -2.14 -9.57
N LYS A 3 -9.66 -2.05 -9.82
CA LYS A 3 -10.63 -2.05 -8.73
C LYS A 3 -10.58 -3.31 -7.90
N ILE A 4 -10.43 -4.47 -8.57
CA ILE A 4 -10.33 -5.74 -7.86
C ILE A 4 -9.07 -5.75 -7.01
N MET A 5 -7.98 -5.21 -7.52
CA MET A 5 -6.73 -5.17 -6.77
C MET A 5 -6.86 -4.29 -5.53
N TYR A 6 -7.52 -3.14 -5.65
CA TYR A 6 -7.72 -2.28 -4.49
C TYR A 6 -8.64 -2.92 -3.46
N ASP A 7 -9.68 -3.60 -3.91
CA ASP A 7 -10.64 -4.21 -3.00
C ASP A 7 -10.08 -5.43 -2.29
N LYS A 8 -9.20 -6.19 -2.96
CA LYS A 8 -8.71 -7.44 -2.42
C LYS A 8 -7.20 -7.50 -2.28
N TYR A 9 -6.56 -6.36 -2.14
CA TYR A 9 -5.10 -6.30 -2.15
C TYR A 9 -4.43 -7.15 -1.08
N LYS A 10 -5.12 -7.43 0.00
CA LYS A 10 -4.51 -8.19 1.08
C LYS A 10 -4.26 -9.64 0.71
N THR A 11 -5.11 -10.20 -0.11
CA THR A 11 -5.06 -11.62 -0.39
C THR A 11 -5.01 -12.00 -1.86
N ILE A 12 -5.22 -11.06 -2.76
CA ILE A 12 -5.31 -11.40 -4.18
C ILE A 12 -3.96 -11.85 -4.71
N THR A 13 -3.99 -12.84 -5.59
CA THR A 13 -2.79 -13.27 -6.30
C THR A 13 -3.03 -13.00 -7.78
N LEU A 14 -1.96 -13.05 -8.56
CA LEU A 14 -2.09 -12.84 -10.01
C LEU A 14 -2.98 -13.90 -10.60
N SER A 15 -2.84 -15.16 -10.15
CA SER A 15 -3.72 -16.25 -10.63
C SER A 15 -5.16 -15.95 -10.28
N GLY A 16 -5.43 -15.49 -9.06
CA GLY A 16 -6.79 -15.18 -8.64
C GLY A 16 -7.38 -14.03 -9.44
N LEU A 17 -6.56 -13.00 -9.74
CA LEU A 17 -7.02 -11.90 -10.54
C LEU A 17 -7.40 -12.39 -11.95
N ALA A 18 -6.55 -13.18 -12.56
CA ALA A 18 -6.81 -13.70 -13.89
C ALA A 18 -8.09 -14.54 -13.91
N GLU A 19 -8.28 -15.35 -12.88
CA GLU A 19 -9.46 -16.20 -12.79
C GLU A 19 -10.73 -15.35 -12.70
N GLN A 20 -10.71 -14.32 -11.87
CA GLN A 20 -11.89 -13.48 -11.74
C GLN A 20 -12.24 -12.75 -13.02
N LEU A 21 -11.24 -12.41 -13.81
CA LEU A 21 -11.45 -11.67 -15.04
C LEU A 21 -11.62 -12.59 -16.24
N HIS A 22 -11.49 -13.90 -16.03
CA HIS A 22 -11.58 -14.90 -17.11
C HIS A 22 -10.49 -14.69 -18.15
N TYR A 23 -9.30 -14.31 -17.70
CA TYR A 23 -8.14 -14.15 -18.58
C TYR A 23 -7.05 -15.13 -18.13
N THR A 24 -6.03 -15.28 -18.93
CA THR A 24 -4.89 -16.11 -18.54
C THR A 24 -3.94 -15.28 -17.73
N VAL A 25 -3.10 -15.94 -16.93
CA VAL A 25 -2.08 -15.26 -16.15
C VAL A 25 -1.11 -14.47 -17.03
N PRO A 26 -0.57 -15.03 -18.12
CA PRO A 26 0.32 -14.23 -18.98
C PRO A 26 -0.35 -12.99 -19.54
N TYR A 27 -1.62 -13.08 -19.89
CA TYR A 27 -2.34 -11.94 -20.43
C TYR A 27 -2.44 -10.83 -19.38
N CYS A 28 -2.82 -11.18 -18.17
CA CYS A 28 -2.94 -10.19 -17.09
C CYS A 28 -1.60 -9.55 -16.77
N SER A 29 -0.53 -10.36 -16.72
CA SER A 29 0.78 -9.87 -16.43
C SER A 29 1.23 -8.86 -17.49
N LYS A 30 1.03 -9.19 -18.75
CA LYS A 30 1.41 -8.33 -19.84
C LYS A 30 0.57 -7.04 -19.86
N TYR A 31 -0.72 -7.19 -19.60
CA TYR A 31 -1.61 -6.04 -19.57
C TYR A 31 -1.18 -5.03 -18.50
N LEU A 32 -0.91 -5.53 -17.31
CA LEU A 32 -0.50 -4.65 -16.21
C LEU A 32 0.80 -3.93 -16.56
N LYS A 33 1.75 -4.64 -17.13
CA LYS A 33 3.02 -4.05 -17.46
C LYS A 33 2.87 -2.99 -18.56
N ASN A 34 2.04 -3.28 -19.56
CA ASN A 34 1.85 -2.36 -20.66
C ASN A 34 1.05 -1.12 -20.27
N VAL A 35 0.03 -1.29 -19.46
CA VAL A 35 -0.85 -0.19 -19.10
C VAL A 35 -0.31 0.62 -17.93
N PHE A 36 0.18 -0.05 -16.89
CA PHE A 36 0.62 0.64 -15.69
C PHE A 36 2.14 0.72 -15.54
N GLY A 37 2.87 0.07 -16.40
CA GLY A 37 4.33 0.14 -16.37
C GLY A 37 4.99 -0.65 -15.26
N CYS A 38 4.27 -1.50 -14.57
CA CYS A 38 4.85 -2.28 -13.49
C CYS A 38 4.20 -3.64 -13.37
N THR A 39 4.85 -4.53 -12.60
CA THR A 39 4.35 -5.88 -12.43
C THR A 39 3.19 -5.90 -11.44
N PHE A 40 2.48 -7.03 -11.39
CA PHE A 40 1.41 -7.23 -10.44
C PHE A 40 1.92 -7.05 -9.01
N SER A 41 3.07 -7.65 -8.69
CA SER A 41 3.64 -7.55 -7.34
C SER A 41 3.93 -6.11 -6.97
N ALA A 42 4.48 -5.34 -7.89
CA ALA A 42 4.78 -3.94 -7.64
C ALA A 42 3.50 -3.13 -7.41
N MET A 43 2.46 -3.43 -8.18
CA MET A 43 1.18 -2.75 -8.01
C MET A 43 0.57 -3.05 -6.64
N ILE A 44 0.57 -4.32 -6.25
CA ILE A 44 0.01 -4.72 -4.96
C ILE A 44 0.80 -4.07 -3.83
N GLN A 45 2.11 -4.02 -3.93
CA GLN A 45 2.93 -3.40 -2.91
C GLN A 45 2.64 -1.91 -2.79
N LYS A 46 2.44 -1.25 -3.93
CA LYS A 46 2.06 0.14 -3.94
C LYS A 46 0.75 0.37 -3.21
N ILE A 47 -0.24 -0.47 -3.48
CA ILE A 47 -1.55 -0.37 -2.83
C ILE A 47 -1.42 -0.62 -1.33
N ARG A 48 -0.65 -1.60 -0.94
CA ARG A 48 -0.44 -1.90 0.49
C ARG A 48 0.19 -0.71 1.20
N PHE A 49 1.20 -0.09 0.59
CA PHE A 49 1.88 1.02 1.22
C PHE A 49 1.00 2.28 1.25
N GLN A 50 0.17 2.49 0.25
CA GLN A 50 -0.78 3.60 0.28
C GLN A 50 -1.73 3.45 1.46
N ASN A 51 -2.19 2.23 1.71
CA ASN A 51 -3.06 1.97 2.83
C ASN A 51 -2.30 2.09 4.15
N ALA A 52 -1.03 1.66 4.18
CA ALA A 52 -0.22 1.79 5.38
C ALA A 52 -0.02 3.26 5.73
N GLU A 53 0.26 4.09 4.74
CA GLU A 53 0.42 5.53 4.97
C GLU A 53 -0.84 6.11 5.59
N CYS A 54 -1.98 5.73 5.05
CA CYS A 54 -3.25 6.22 5.56
C CYS A 54 -3.47 5.81 7.00
N LEU A 55 -3.19 4.56 7.33
CA LEU A 55 -3.37 4.07 8.70
C LEU A 55 -2.37 4.68 9.66
N LEU A 56 -1.12 4.87 9.23
CA LEU A 56 -0.12 5.50 10.07
C LEU A 56 -0.47 6.95 10.35
N ARG A 57 -1.10 7.60 9.40
CA ARG A 57 -1.44 9.00 9.53
C ARG A 57 -2.73 9.24 10.28
N ASN A 58 -3.72 8.43 10.02
CA ASN A 58 -5.07 8.69 10.50
C ASN A 58 -5.61 7.75 11.58
N SER A 59 -4.83 6.84 12.08
CA SER A 59 -5.32 5.93 13.11
C SER A 59 -4.30 5.77 14.21
N ASP A 60 -4.74 5.20 15.34
CA ASP A 60 -3.87 4.95 16.47
C ASP A 60 -3.34 3.53 16.47
N MET A 61 -3.50 2.80 15.39
CA MET A 61 -3.02 1.43 15.31
C MET A 61 -1.52 1.41 15.50
N THR A 62 -1.02 0.39 16.18
CA THR A 62 0.42 0.24 16.32
C THR A 62 1.01 -0.11 14.96
N VAL A 63 2.30 0.08 14.81
CA VAL A 63 2.97 -0.24 13.56
C VAL A 63 2.79 -1.71 13.21
N SER A 64 2.84 -2.61 14.20
CA SER A 64 2.60 -4.03 13.95
C SER A 64 1.20 -4.28 13.43
N GLU A 65 0.22 -3.60 14.02
CA GLU A 65 -1.17 -3.75 13.59
C GLU A 65 -1.35 -3.26 12.16
N VAL A 66 -0.70 -2.15 11.82
CA VAL A 66 -0.78 -1.63 10.46
C VAL A 66 -0.23 -2.65 9.46
N GLY A 67 0.91 -3.26 9.79
CA GLY A 67 1.49 -4.26 8.92
C GLY A 67 0.55 -5.43 8.66
N LYS A 68 -0.11 -5.89 9.72
CA LYS A 68 -1.04 -7.01 9.57
C LYS A 68 -2.27 -6.58 8.78
N GLU A 69 -2.74 -5.38 9.02
CA GLU A 69 -3.93 -4.89 8.34
C GLU A 69 -3.75 -4.79 6.84
N ILE A 70 -2.55 -4.47 6.38
CA ILE A 70 -2.31 -4.35 4.95
C ILE A 70 -1.83 -5.65 4.31
N GLY A 71 -1.81 -6.74 5.07
CA GLY A 71 -1.54 -8.04 4.50
C GLY A 71 -0.18 -8.65 4.78
N TYR A 72 0.65 -8.06 5.63
CA TYR A 72 1.92 -8.66 6.00
C TYR A 72 1.72 -9.51 7.24
N GLU A 73 2.06 -10.79 7.16
CA GLU A 73 1.91 -11.66 8.30
C GLU A 73 3.02 -11.47 9.30
N ASN A 74 4.19 -11.06 8.85
CA ASN A 74 5.36 -10.95 9.69
C ASN A 74 5.76 -9.48 9.80
N THR A 75 5.82 -8.97 11.01
CA THR A 75 6.13 -7.56 11.25
C THR A 75 7.51 -7.20 10.72
N GLU A 76 8.47 -8.10 10.83
CA GLU A 76 9.81 -7.82 10.33
C GLU A 76 9.81 -7.63 8.82
N ASN A 77 9.03 -8.43 8.12
CA ASN A 77 8.93 -8.28 6.66
C ASN A 77 8.33 -6.95 6.29
N PHE A 78 7.32 -6.51 7.04
CA PHE A 78 6.72 -5.22 6.82
C PHE A 78 7.73 -4.10 7.05
N PHE A 79 8.47 -4.16 8.16
CA PHE A 79 9.46 -3.14 8.47
C PHE A 79 10.53 -3.07 7.39
N ARG A 80 11.00 -4.22 6.94
CA ARG A 80 12.05 -4.26 5.94
C ARG A 80 11.57 -3.69 4.61
N ALA A 81 10.39 -4.08 4.19
CA ALA A 81 9.82 -3.60 2.92
C ALA A 81 9.54 -2.10 2.99
N PHE A 82 9.00 -1.64 4.11
CA PHE A 82 8.69 -0.23 4.27
C PHE A 82 9.96 0.61 4.24
N LYS A 83 10.99 0.17 4.96
CA LYS A 83 12.24 0.91 4.99
C LYS A 83 12.90 0.95 3.62
N LYS A 84 12.80 -0.15 2.88
CA LYS A 84 13.36 -0.19 1.53
C LYS A 84 12.64 0.80 0.62
N HIS A 85 11.35 0.93 0.77
CA HIS A 85 10.56 1.79 -0.10
C HIS A 85 10.63 3.27 0.29
N TYR A 86 10.57 3.56 1.58
CA TYR A 86 10.53 4.93 2.06
C TYR A 86 11.82 5.44 2.68
N HIS A 87 12.82 4.59 2.82
CA HIS A 87 14.12 4.92 3.42
C HIS A 87 14.02 5.32 4.90
N MET A 88 12.95 4.89 5.54
CA MET A 88 12.78 5.09 6.98
C MET A 88 11.81 4.04 7.51
N THR A 89 11.85 3.79 8.82
CA THR A 89 10.97 2.80 9.41
C THR A 89 9.55 3.36 9.51
N PRO A 90 8.54 2.52 9.65
CA PRO A 90 7.17 3.01 9.83
C PRO A 90 7.02 3.93 11.04
N SER A 91 7.77 3.65 12.13
CA SER A 91 7.71 4.49 13.31
C SER A 91 8.28 5.86 13.03
N GLN A 92 9.39 5.92 12.30
CA GLN A 92 10.00 7.18 11.92
C GLN A 92 9.07 7.97 10.99
N TYR A 93 8.40 7.26 10.10
CA TYR A 93 7.47 7.90 9.17
C TYR A 93 6.31 8.54 9.93
N ARG A 94 5.76 7.80 10.90
CA ARG A 94 4.64 8.32 11.70
C ARG A 94 5.07 9.56 12.50
N ALA A 95 6.26 9.52 13.07
CA ALA A 95 6.75 10.64 13.83
C ALA A 95 6.94 11.87 12.94
N ALA A 96 7.44 11.68 11.74
CA ALA A 96 7.64 12.78 10.80
C ALA A 96 6.30 13.39 10.39
N ILE A 97 5.31 12.56 10.16
CA ILE A 97 3.99 13.05 9.79
C ILE A 97 3.37 13.84 10.94
N GLN A 98 3.53 13.37 12.16
CA GLN A 98 2.95 14.06 13.30
C GLN A 98 3.60 15.43 13.49
N GLU A 99 4.88 15.54 13.22
CA GLU A 99 5.55 16.81 13.26
C GLU A 99 5.00 17.76 12.21
N GLU A 100 4.79 17.27 11.01
CA GLU A 100 4.23 18.08 9.95
C GLU A 100 2.83 18.55 10.31
N THR A 101 2.04 17.66 10.86
CA THR A 101 0.68 17.98 11.23
C THR A 101 0.65 19.05 12.31
N ASN A 102 1.57 18.97 13.27
CA ASN A 102 1.62 19.95 14.31
C ASN A 102 2.01 21.33 13.77
N MET A 103 2.82 21.35 12.73
CA MET A 103 3.25 22.61 12.19
C MET A 103 2.24 23.19 11.20
N GLN A 104 1.46 22.35 10.56
CA GLN A 104 0.51 22.80 9.57
C GLN A 104 -0.86 22.56 10.03
N THR A 105 -1.49 23.49 10.58
CA THR A 105 -2.80 23.26 11.09
C THR A 105 -3.81 23.04 10.05
N VAL A 106 -3.53 23.34 8.82
CA VAL A 106 -4.49 23.18 7.85
C VAL A 106 -4.48 22.02 7.13
N CYS A 107 -3.72 21.15 7.40
CA CYS A 107 -3.59 20.06 6.59
C CYS A 107 -4.75 19.36 6.27
N GLY A 108 -5.68 19.45 6.93
CA GLY A 108 -6.74 18.62 6.63
C GLY A 108 -7.11 18.67 5.28
N ASP A 109 -7.02 19.61 4.73
CA ASP A 109 -7.48 19.60 3.53
C ASP A 109 -6.74 19.05 2.65
N ARG A 110 -6.01 18.88 2.63
CA ARG A 110 -5.45 18.33 1.64
C ARG A 110 -5.43 17.12 1.58
N ASP A 111 -5.76 16.71 1.97
CA ASP A 111 -5.71 15.64 1.89
C ASP A 111 -6.25 15.17 1.18
N VAL A 112 -6.65 15.58 1.10
CA VAL A 112 -7.05 15.31 0.53
C VAL A 112 -6.50 15.36 -0.44
N ILE A 113 -6.24 15.82 -0.74
CA ILE A 113 -5.77 15.93 -1.67
C ILE A 113 -4.86 15.33 -2.04
N LYS A 114 -4.47 15.19 -1.90
CA LYS A 114 -3.63 14.66 -2.28
C LYS A 114 -3.65 13.65 -2.50
N ARG A 115 -4.10 13.38 -2.77
CA ARG A 115 -4.01 12.39 -3.03
C ARG A 115 -4.50 11.93 -3.46
#